data_9eb810fed1e48a32c6b183be42af0c4d
#
_entry.id   9eb810fed1e48a32c6b183be42af0c4d
#
_cell.length_a   1.000
_cell.length_b   1.000
_cell.length_c   1.000
_cell.angle_alpha   90.00
_cell.angle_beta   90.00
_cell.angle_gamma   90.00
#
_symmetry.space_group_name_H-M   'P 1'
#
loop_
_entity.id
_entity.type
_entity.pdbx_description
1 polymer ?
#
loop_
_entity_poly.entity_id
_entity_poly.type
_entity_poly.pdbx_seq_one_letter_code
_entity_poly.pdbx_strand_id
1 'polypeptide(L)'
;MKRRTFVLRAAVLPAAVSWAISGCSTTTSSGASEQTSASKRQEIDAAVDGVMSRLYATVPGSQELVSKARGVLVFPSVVKAAFIVGGAYGQGSLRVGGQTVGYYSTAAASFGFQAGAQSTAIIFLFMTEDALANFRNSAGWSVGGDVQVSLVKVGANGMIDTRTATAPVSAIVMTNTGLMADASLSGTKVTKLDL
;
A
#
# COMPACT_ATOMS: atom_id res chain seq x y z
N MET A 1 -34.05 -37.93 -52.60
CA MET A 1 -34.87 -39.10 -52.29
C MET A 1 -34.76 -39.44 -50.81
N LYS A 2 -35.92 -39.71 -50.21
CA LYS A 2 -36.20 -40.34 -48.88
C LYS A 2 -35.87 -39.52 -47.62
N ARG A 3 -36.92 -38.86 -47.15
CA ARG A 3 -37.19 -38.39 -45.81
C ARG A 3 -37.28 -39.60 -44.86
N ARG A 4 -36.74 -39.49 -43.63
CA ARG A 4 -37.15 -40.32 -42.49
C ARG A 4 -37.30 -39.42 -41.29
N THR A 5 -38.53 -39.12 -40.96
CA THR A 5 -39.02 -38.56 -39.72
C THR A 5 -38.94 -39.59 -38.62
N PHE A 6 -38.26 -39.29 -37.50
CA PHE A 6 -38.37 -40.04 -36.26
C PHE A 6 -39.08 -39.19 -35.22
N VAL A 7 -40.30 -39.61 -34.89
CA VAL A 7 -41.10 -39.08 -33.79
C VAL A 7 -40.75 -39.89 -32.57
N LEU A 8 -40.14 -39.29 -31.57
CA LEU A 8 -40.03 -39.88 -30.23
C LEU A 8 -40.89 -39.11 -29.26
N ARG A 9 -41.90 -39.81 -28.77
CA ARG A 9 -42.74 -39.37 -27.65
C ARG A 9 -41.92 -39.45 -26.37
N ALA A 10 -41.76 -38.31 -25.67
CA ALA A 10 -41.22 -38.29 -24.31
C ALA A 10 -42.37 -38.07 -23.31
N ALA A 11 -42.52 -39.00 -22.41
CA ALA A 11 -43.45 -38.98 -21.32
C ALA A 11 -43.01 -37.97 -20.22
N VAL A 12 -43.93 -37.10 -19.83
CA VAL A 12 -43.75 -36.14 -18.76
C VAL A 12 -44.09 -36.81 -17.41
N LEU A 13 -43.11 -36.93 -16.53
CA LEU A 13 -43.30 -37.26 -15.13
C LEU A 13 -43.09 -36.00 -14.26
N PRO A 14 -44.02 -35.56 -13.43
CA PRO A 14 -43.80 -34.47 -12.51
C PRO A 14 -43.06 -34.98 -11.27
N ALA A 15 -41.80 -34.63 -11.10
CA ALA A 15 -41.07 -34.78 -9.86
C ALA A 15 -41.35 -33.55 -8.96
N ALA A 16 -42.09 -33.75 -7.89
CA ALA A 16 -42.30 -32.79 -6.82
C ALA A 16 -40.98 -32.60 -6.06
N VAL A 17 -40.31 -31.47 -6.27
CA VAL A 17 -39.13 -31.07 -5.48
C VAL A 17 -39.61 -30.25 -4.29
N SER A 18 -39.62 -30.89 -3.10
CA SER A 18 -39.84 -30.21 -1.80
C SER A 18 -38.62 -29.35 -1.47
N TRP A 19 -38.76 -28.04 -1.54
CA TRP A 19 -37.74 -27.09 -1.08
C TRP A 19 -37.85 -26.99 0.46
N ALA A 20 -36.92 -27.64 1.14
CA ALA A 20 -36.64 -27.35 2.54
C ALA A 20 -35.95 -25.99 2.63
N ILE A 21 -36.67 -24.96 3.08
CA ILE A 21 -36.11 -23.66 3.43
C ILE A 21 -35.35 -23.84 4.75
N SER A 22 -34.07 -24.17 4.66
CA SER A 22 -33.13 -24.06 5.79
C SER A 22 -32.96 -22.59 6.12
N GLY A 23 -33.45 -22.17 7.28
CA GLY A 23 -33.32 -20.81 7.78
C GLY A 23 -31.84 -20.39 7.85
N CYS A 24 -31.46 -19.37 7.09
CA CYS A 24 -30.22 -18.64 7.31
C CYS A 24 -30.33 -17.91 8.64
N SER A 25 -29.65 -18.41 9.67
CA SER A 25 -29.39 -17.65 10.88
C SER A 25 -28.54 -16.44 10.47
N THR A 26 -29.09 -15.25 10.64
CA THR A 26 -28.36 -13.98 10.51
C THR A 26 -27.27 -13.95 11.59
N THR A 27 -26.08 -14.42 11.23
CA THR A 27 -24.88 -14.21 12.06
C THR A 27 -24.52 -12.74 11.90
N THR A 28 -24.56 -12.02 12.98
CA THR A 28 -24.24 -10.59 13.12
C THR A 28 -22.91 -10.28 12.42
N SER A 29 -22.94 -9.43 11.41
CA SER A 29 -21.81 -9.10 10.53
C SER A 29 -20.64 -8.36 11.20
N SER A 30 -20.70 -8.06 12.49
CA SER A 30 -19.65 -7.37 13.24
C SER A 30 -18.36 -8.19 13.37
N GLY A 31 -18.46 -9.50 13.65
CA GLY A 31 -17.27 -10.34 13.83
C GLY A 31 -16.49 -10.61 12.52
N ALA A 32 -17.19 -10.67 11.39
CA ALA A 32 -16.54 -10.90 10.09
C ALA A 32 -15.75 -9.67 9.62
N SER A 33 -16.22 -8.45 9.92
CA SER A 33 -15.51 -7.22 9.57
C SER A 33 -14.28 -7.00 10.45
N GLU A 34 -14.32 -7.28 11.74
CA GLU A 34 -13.18 -7.20 12.66
C GLU A 34 -12.09 -8.20 12.32
N GLN A 35 -12.46 -9.43 11.98
CA GLN A 35 -11.51 -10.47 11.58
C GLN A 35 -10.84 -10.12 10.25
N THR A 36 -11.58 -9.52 9.31
CA THR A 36 -11.04 -9.01 8.05
C THR A 36 -10.07 -7.85 8.29
N SER A 37 -10.40 -6.92 9.19
CA SER A 37 -9.53 -5.81 9.56
C SER A 37 -8.25 -6.27 10.27
N ALA A 38 -8.34 -7.25 11.16
CA ALA A 38 -7.18 -7.81 11.84
C ALA A 38 -6.22 -8.52 10.87
N SER A 39 -6.74 -9.34 9.96
CA SER A 39 -5.92 -10.01 8.94
C SER A 39 -5.25 -9.00 7.99
N LYS A 40 -5.96 -7.93 7.62
CA LYS A 40 -5.41 -6.88 6.78
C LYS A 40 -4.30 -6.09 7.45
N ARG A 41 -4.44 -5.77 8.74
CA ARG A 41 -3.37 -5.15 9.53
C ARG A 41 -2.13 -6.04 9.54
N GLN A 42 -2.30 -7.33 9.80
CA GLN A 42 -1.18 -8.28 9.81
C GLN A 42 -0.49 -8.41 8.44
N GLU A 43 -1.24 -8.42 7.36
CA GLU A 43 -0.70 -8.43 6.00
C GLU A 43 0.14 -7.18 5.70
N ILE A 44 -0.38 -5.99 6.04
CA ILE A 44 0.34 -4.73 5.85
C ILE A 44 1.62 -4.73 6.68
N ASP A 45 1.56 -5.12 7.96
CA ASP A 45 2.73 -5.11 8.84
C ASP A 45 3.80 -6.09 8.38
N ALA A 46 3.44 -7.30 7.96
CA ALA A 46 4.37 -8.26 7.39
C ALA A 46 5.04 -7.76 6.11
N ALA A 47 4.28 -7.09 5.23
CA ALA A 47 4.82 -6.49 4.02
C ALA A 47 5.77 -5.32 4.33
N VAL A 48 5.45 -4.50 5.34
CA VAL A 48 6.31 -3.42 5.83
C VAL A 48 7.61 -3.97 6.40
N ASP A 49 7.57 -5.03 7.20
CA ASP A 49 8.78 -5.70 7.73
C ASP A 49 9.67 -6.23 6.60
N GLY A 50 9.08 -6.82 5.58
CA GLY A 50 9.80 -7.30 4.40
C GLY A 50 10.53 -6.18 3.66
N VAL A 51 9.89 -5.02 3.48
CA VAL A 51 10.51 -3.85 2.83
C VAL A 51 11.61 -3.26 3.69
N MET A 52 11.41 -3.12 5.00
CA MET A 52 12.43 -2.57 5.90
C MET A 52 13.66 -3.49 5.97
N SER A 53 13.46 -4.79 6.02
CA SER A 53 14.56 -5.78 5.98
C SER A 53 15.34 -5.68 4.67
N ARG A 54 14.65 -5.55 3.54
CA ARG A 54 15.29 -5.36 2.23
C ARG A 54 16.05 -4.03 2.16
N LEU A 55 15.50 -2.94 2.68
CA LEU A 55 16.17 -1.64 2.75
C LEU A 55 17.51 -1.76 3.48
N TYR A 56 17.49 -2.36 4.66
CA TYR A 56 18.70 -2.51 5.49
C TYR A 56 19.75 -3.41 4.84
N ALA A 57 19.33 -4.45 4.13
CA ALA A 57 20.22 -5.36 3.44
C ALA A 57 20.84 -4.77 2.16
N THR A 58 20.12 -3.87 1.47
CA THR A 58 20.54 -3.39 0.15
C THR A 58 21.12 -1.98 0.15
N VAL A 59 20.85 -1.18 1.19
CA VAL A 59 21.26 0.23 1.24
C VAL A 59 22.09 0.50 2.49
N PRO A 60 23.41 0.53 2.38
CA PRO A 60 24.30 0.86 3.49
C PRO A 60 24.00 2.23 4.10
N GLY A 61 23.97 2.31 5.43
CA GLY A 61 23.62 3.53 6.17
C GLY A 61 22.12 3.78 6.37
N SER A 62 21.25 2.99 5.73
CA SER A 62 19.81 3.16 5.86
C SER A 62 19.29 2.91 7.27
N GLN A 63 19.84 1.92 7.97
CA GLN A 63 19.47 1.61 9.35
C GLN A 63 19.81 2.77 10.30
N GLU A 64 20.96 3.40 10.14
CA GLU A 64 21.34 4.58 10.91
C GLU A 64 20.41 5.77 10.62
N LEU A 65 20.08 6.01 9.35
CA LEU A 65 19.15 7.08 8.98
C LEU A 65 17.75 6.84 9.55
N VAL A 66 17.22 5.62 9.44
CA VAL A 66 15.91 5.25 9.97
C VAL A 66 15.88 5.37 11.50
N SER A 67 16.95 5.01 12.20
CA SER A 67 17.01 5.11 13.66
C SER A 67 16.96 6.55 14.20
N LYS A 68 17.32 7.54 13.38
CA LYS A 68 17.23 8.98 13.69
C LYS A 68 15.82 9.54 13.48
N ALA A 69 14.96 8.85 12.75
CA ALA A 69 13.60 9.30 12.48
C ALA A 69 12.69 9.14 13.72
N ARG A 70 11.84 10.13 13.97
CA ARG A 70 10.80 10.13 15.01
C ARG A 70 9.62 9.23 14.66
N GLY A 71 9.38 9.07 13.35
CA GLY A 71 8.37 8.17 12.80
C GLY A 71 8.75 7.73 11.40
N VAL A 72 8.29 6.54 11.03
CA VAL A 72 8.56 5.92 9.73
C VAL A 72 7.25 5.44 9.14
N LEU A 73 6.81 6.05 8.05
CA LEU A 73 5.62 5.63 7.30
C LEU A 73 6.04 4.84 6.08
N VAL A 74 5.64 3.59 6.00
CA VAL A 74 6.06 2.67 4.94
C VAL A 74 4.87 2.21 4.12
N PHE A 75 4.94 2.44 2.82
CA PHE A 75 4.06 1.85 1.82
C PHE A 75 4.83 0.76 1.07
N PRO A 76 4.65 -0.52 1.41
CA PRO A 76 5.48 -1.61 0.88
C PRO A 76 5.26 -1.87 -0.60
N SER A 77 4.08 -1.55 -1.10
CA SER A 77 3.70 -1.74 -2.50
C SER A 77 2.77 -0.62 -2.95
N VAL A 78 3.27 0.25 -3.80
CA VAL A 78 2.50 1.27 -4.51
C VAL A 78 2.41 0.83 -5.97
N VAL A 79 1.21 0.47 -6.41
CA VAL A 79 0.95 -0.03 -7.76
C VAL A 79 0.26 1.04 -8.60
N LYS A 80 0.63 1.14 -9.87
CA LYS A 80 -0.09 1.96 -10.84
C LYS A 80 -1.35 1.24 -11.28
N ALA A 81 -2.50 1.88 -11.13
CA ALA A 81 -3.74 1.47 -11.77
C ALA A 81 -3.78 2.11 -13.17
N ALA A 82 -3.40 1.35 -14.19
CA ALA A 82 -3.27 1.83 -15.58
C ALA A 82 -4.58 1.82 -16.37
N PHE A 83 -5.72 2.09 -15.72
CA PHE A 83 -7.01 2.19 -16.42
C PHE A 83 -7.43 3.65 -16.57
N ILE A 84 -7.26 4.20 -17.78
CA ILE A 84 -7.83 5.45 -18.35
C ILE A 84 -7.34 6.77 -17.70
N VAL A 85 -7.08 6.83 -16.39
CA VAL A 85 -6.45 7.98 -15.72
C VAL A 85 -5.35 7.41 -14.83
N GLY A 86 -4.09 7.62 -15.17
CA GLY A 86 -2.94 7.06 -14.46
C GLY A 86 -2.89 7.50 -13.00
N GLY A 87 -3.36 6.65 -12.10
CA GLY A 87 -3.24 6.82 -10.66
C GLY A 87 -2.35 5.73 -10.05
N ALA A 88 -1.71 6.03 -8.94
CA ALA A 88 -1.00 5.05 -8.12
C ALA A 88 -1.70 4.93 -6.78
N TYR A 89 -1.75 3.73 -6.22
CA TYR A 89 -2.36 3.43 -4.94
C TYR A 89 -1.51 2.43 -4.14
N GLY A 90 -1.44 2.64 -2.84
CA GLY A 90 -0.78 1.72 -1.91
C GLY A 90 -1.35 1.84 -0.51
N GLN A 91 -1.11 0.82 0.31
CA GLN A 91 -1.44 0.81 1.73
C GLN A 91 -0.17 0.57 2.53
N GLY A 92 -0.13 1.08 3.77
CA GLY A 92 1.04 0.98 4.60
C GLY A 92 0.77 1.30 6.05
N SER A 93 1.81 1.26 6.88
CA SER A 93 1.72 1.57 8.30
C SER A 93 2.73 2.61 8.74
N LEU A 94 2.35 3.41 9.73
CA LEU A 94 3.22 4.35 10.45
C LEU A 94 3.78 3.64 11.67
N ARG A 95 5.09 3.69 11.83
CA ARG A 95 5.81 3.17 13.00
C ARG A 95 6.46 4.29 13.78
N VAL A 96 6.30 4.24 15.09
CA VAL A 96 6.93 5.13 16.07
C VAL A 96 7.57 4.27 17.13
N GLY A 97 8.87 4.44 17.38
CA GLY A 97 9.60 3.57 18.30
C GLY A 97 9.58 2.08 17.91
N GLY A 98 9.47 1.78 16.62
CA GLY A 98 9.40 0.40 16.10
C GLY A 98 8.01 -0.24 16.13
N GLN A 99 7.01 0.42 16.72
CA GLN A 99 5.65 -0.11 16.83
C GLN A 99 4.70 0.56 15.85
N THR A 100 3.77 -0.21 15.26
CA THR A 100 2.72 0.32 14.40
C THR A 100 1.72 1.13 15.22
N VAL A 101 1.54 2.40 14.86
CA VAL A 101 0.63 3.34 15.53
C VAL A 101 -0.55 3.77 14.65
N GLY A 102 -0.59 3.33 13.39
CA GLY A 102 -1.70 3.62 12.47
C GLY A 102 -1.44 3.08 11.07
N TYR A 103 -2.53 2.95 10.33
CA TYR A 103 -2.53 2.48 8.94
C TYR A 103 -2.97 3.61 8.02
N TYR A 104 -2.41 3.64 6.82
CA TYR A 104 -2.61 4.72 5.86
C TYR A 104 -2.69 4.18 4.44
N SER A 105 -3.41 4.89 3.59
CA SER A 105 -3.35 4.71 2.14
C SER A 105 -2.62 5.88 1.49
N THR A 106 -1.97 5.60 0.38
CA THR A 106 -1.41 6.63 -0.49
C THR A 106 -2.05 6.57 -1.86
N ALA A 107 -2.32 7.73 -2.43
CA ALA A 107 -2.79 7.88 -3.79
C ALA A 107 -2.06 9.04 -4.48
N ALA A 108 -1.74 8.88 -5.76
CA ALA A 108 -1.16 9.95 -6.56
C ALA A 108 -1.72 9.92 -7.99
N ALA A 109 -1.97 11.10 -8.54
CA ALA A 109 -2.51 11.25 -9.89
C ALA A 109 -1.48 10.93 -11.00
N SER A 110 -0.20 11.12 -10.71
CA SER A 110 0.90 10.76 -11.61
C SER A 110 2.19 10.58 -10.80
N PHE A 111 2.78 9.40 -10.90
CA PHE A 111 4.18 9.23 -10.56
C PHE A 111 4.97 9.29 -11.87
N GLY A 112 6.07 10.04 -11.90
CA GLY A 112 7.02 10.09 -13.03
C GLY A 112 7.75 8.76 -13.26
N PHE A 113 7.04 7.64 -13.19
CA PHE A 113 7.59 6.32 -13.45
C PHE A 113 7.46 5.99 -14.93
N GLN A 114 8.57 5.64 -15.53
CA GLN A 114 8.62 5.01 -16.86
C GLN A 114 7.67 3.81 -16.91
N ALA A 115 6.99 3.64 -18.03
CA ALA A 115 5.96 2.64 -18.23
C ALA A 115 6.43 1.21 -17.86
N GLY A 116 5.72 0.59 -16.93
CA GLY A 116 5.91 -0.79 -16.51
C GLY A 116 5.14 -1.02 -15.21
N ALA A 117 4.46 -2.15 -15.06
CA ALA A 117 3.77 -2.56 -13.83
C ALA A 117 4.79 -2.95 -12.75
N GLN A 118 5.58 -1.97 -12.27
CA GLN A 118 6.52 -2.18 -11.17
C GLN A 118 5.89 -1.69 -9.88
N SER A 119 5.85 -2.60 -8.91
CA SER A 119 5.54 -2.25 -7.54
C SER A 119 6.71 -1.46 -6.94
N THR A 120 6.41 -0.31 -6.37
CA THR A 120 7.40 0.58 -5.75
C THR A 120 7.11 0.69 -4.27
N ALA A 121 8.12 0.55 -3.42
CA ALA A 121 8.01 0.86 -2.01
C ALA A 121 8.38 2.33 -1.76
N ILE A 122 7.58 3.01 -0.93
CA ILE A 122 7.83 4.39 -0.50
C ILE A 122 7.93 4.42 1.03
N ILE A 123 9.02 5.00 1.53
CA ILE A 123 9.30 5.09 2.96
C ILE A 123 9.50 6.56 3.28
N PHE A 124 8.58 7.16 4.04
CA PHE A 124 8.71 8.50 4.58
C PHE A 124 9.32 8.46 5.97
N LEU A 125 10.33 9.29 6.19
CA LEU A 125 11.04 9.45 7.44
C LEU A 125 10.69 10.83 8.02
N PHE A 126 10.00 10.87 9.12
CA PHE A 126 9.72 12.10 9.87
C PHE A 126 10.91 12.37 10.81
N MET A 127 11.78 13.32 10.42
CA MET A 127 13.03 13.57 11.13
C MET A 127 12.84 14.44 12.37
N THR A 128 11.72 15.17 12.48
CA THR A 128 11.38 16.01 13.63
C THR A 128 10.04 15.61 14.25
N GLU A 129 9.89 15.88 15.56
CA GLU A 129 8.61 15.65 16.28
C GLU A 129 7.48 16.48 15.70
N ASP A 130 7.75 17.73 15.31
CA ASP A 130 6.75 18.63 14.73
C ASP A 130 6.22 18.08 13.39
N ALA A 131 7.11 17.55 12.54
CA ALA A 131 6.70 16.96 11.28
C ALA A 131 5.82 15.73 11.49
N LEU A 132 6.17 14.88 12.44
CA LEU A 132 5.38 13.71 12.82
C LEU A 132 4.02 14.11 13.42
N ALA A 133 4.01 15.09 14.32
CA ALA A 133 2.78 15.59 14.94
C ALA A 133 1.84 16.22 13.91
N ASN A 134 2.36 17.07 13.02
CA ASN A 134 1.59 17.69 11.94
C ASN A 134 0.98 16.62 11.02
N PHE A 135 1.75 15.58 10.66
CA PHE A 135 1.24 14.46 9.87
C PHE A 135 0.09 13.73 10.59
N ARG A 136 0.27 13.36 11.85
CA ARG A 136 -0.73 12.60 12.63
C ARG A 136 -2.02 13.37 12.88
N ASN A 137 -1.95 14.70 13.01
CA ASN A 137 -3.08 15.57 13.28
C ASN A 137 -3.82 16.03 12.01
N SER A 138 -3.26 15.76 10.81
CA SER A 138 -3.90 16.13 9.57
C SER A 138 -4.97 15.10 9.18
N ALA A 139 -6.12 15.57 8.69
CA ALA A 139 -7.17 14.70 8.11
C ALA A 139 -6.78 14.14 6.74
N GLY A 140 -5.76 14.70 6.10
CA GLY A 140 -5.13 14.29 4.86
C GLY A 140 -3.86 15.09 4.67
N TRP A 141 -2.83 14.44 4.15
CA TRP A 141 -1.51 15.00 4.01
C TRP A 141 -1.03 14.84 2.56
N SER A 142 -0.53 15.92 1.94
CA SER A 142 -0.09 15.89 0.56
C SER A 142 1.34 16.42 0.40
N VAL A 143 2.11 15.67 -0.38
CA VAL A 143 3.50 16.05 -0.72
C VAL A 143 3.47 17.16 -1.78
N GLY A 144 4.19 18.25 -1.50
CA GLY A 144 4.25 19.43 -2.35
C GLY A 144 3.15 20.47 -2.08
N GLY A 145 2.07 20.08 -1.37
CA GLY A 145 1.05 21.00 -0.86
C GLY A 145 1.28 21.33 0.62
N ASP A 146 1.17 20.30 1.48
CA ASP A 146 1.27 20.50 2.93
C ASP A 146 2.71 20.41 3.43
N VAL A 147 3.58 19.70 2.70
CA VAL A 147 4.97 19.49 3.12
C VAL A 147 5.93 19.36 1.93
N GLN A 148 7.15 19.84 2.12
CA GLN A 148 8.28 19.56 1.24
C GLN A 148 9.00 18.30 1.73
N VAL A 149 9.15 17.34 0.83
CA VAL A 149 9.81 16.06 1.10
C VAL A 149 11.11 16.00 0.31
N SER A 150 12.23 15.76 1.00
CA SER A 150 13.52 15.51 0.36
C SER A 150 13.68 14.04 0.03
N LEU A 151 14.02 13.73 -1.23
CA LEU A 151 14.40 12.38 -1.60
C LEU A 151 15.80 12.05 -1.12
N VAL A 152 15.91 10.94 -0.41
CA VAL A 152 17.22 10.40 -0.01
C VAL A 152 17.89 9.78 -1.22
N LYS A 153 19.08 10.26 -1.55
CA LYS A 153 19.89 9.79 -2.67
C LYS A 153 21.04 8.92 -2.17
N VAL A 154 21.47 8.01 -3.00
CA VAL A 154 22.71 7.27 -2.81
C VAL A 154 23.83 8.05 -3.47
N GLY A 155 24.90 8.32 -2.72
CA GLY A 155 26.11 8.94 -3.24
C GLY A 155 26.87 8.00 -4.18
N ALA A 156 27.91 8.54 -4.84
CA ALA A 156 28.75 7.78 -5.75
C ALA A 156 29.47 6.58 -5.09
N ASN A 157 29.58 6.57 -3.76
CA ASN A 157 30.15 5.48 -2.95
C ASN A 157 29.13 4.37 -2.61
N GLY A 158 27.92 4.43 -3.12
CA GLY A 158 26.84 3.48 -2.82
C GLY A 158 26.17 3.66 -1.44
N MET A 159 26.57 4.68 -0.66
CA MET A 159 26.01 4.96 0.66
C MET A 159 24.96 6.08 0.58
N ILE A 160 24.07 6.11 1.56
CA ILE A 160 23.10 7.20 1.71
C ILE A 160 23.85 8.53 1.87
N ASP A 161 23.50 9.51 1.03
CA ASP A 161 23.93 10.89 1.22
C ASP A 161 23.07 11.54 2.33
N THR A 162 23.61 11.54 3.54
CA THR A 162 22.94 12.12 4.72
C THR A 162 22.73 13.63 4.61
N ARG A 163 23.40 14.33 3.69
CA ARG A 163 23.16 15.75 3.41
C ARG A 163 21.78 15.99 2.81
N THR A 164 21.20 15.00 2.15
CA THR A 164 19.84 15.08 1.59
C THR A 164 18.76 14.83 2.63
N ALA A 165 19.12 14.32 3.81
CA ALA A 165 18.20 13.98 4.90
C ALA A 165 18.04 15.11 5.94
N THR A 166 18.36 16.36 5.60
CA THR A 166 18.25 17.52 6.49
C THR A 166 16.86 18.13 6.55
N ALA A 167 15.94 17.71 5.66
CA ALA A 167 14.56 18.18 5.67
C ALA A 167 13.77 17.54 6.82
N PRO A 168 12.75 18.25 7.35
CA PRO A 168 11.86 17.70 8.39
C PRO A 168 11.18 16.38 7.99
N VAL A 169 10.96 16.17 6.68
CA VAL A 169 10.50 14.91 6.10
C VAL A 169 11.40 14.51 4.94
N SER A 170 11.91 13.29 5.02
CA SER A 170 12.70 12.67 3.94
C SER A 170 11.98 11.45 3.41
N ALA A 171 12.22 11.07 2.16
CA ALA A 171 11.65 9.86 1.58
C ALA A 171 12.71 9.01 0.88
N ILE A 172 12.55 7.70 1.03
CA ILE A 172 13.30 6.68 0.29
C ILE A 172 12.31 5.99 -0.64
N VAL A 173 12.64 5.90 -1.92
CA VAL A 173 11.85 5.19 -2.91
C VAL A 173 12.65 3.99 -3.41
N MET A 174 12.05 2.80 -3.32
CA MET A 174 12.69 1.55 -3.71
C MET A 174 11.86 0.82 -4.76
N THR A 175 12.54 0.30 -5.76
CA THR A 175 12.01 -0.70 -6.69
C THR A 175 12.52 -2.10 -6.32
N ASN A 176 12.10 -3.11 -7.09
CA ASN A 176 12.65 -4.46 -6.92
C ASN A 176 14.15 -4.54 -7.26
N THR A 177 14.68 -3.57 -8.01
CA THR A 177 16.08 -3.50 -8.44
C THR A 177 16.96 -2.61 -7.56
N GLY A 178 16.38 -1.90 -6.58
CA GLY A 178 17.11 -1.02 -5.67
C GLY A 178 16.49 0.36 -5.49
N LEU A 179 17.28 1.33 -5.02
CA LEU A 179 16.83 2.70 -4.81
C LEU A 179 16.55 3.41 -6.13
N MET A 180 15.51 4.22 -6.11
CA MET A 180 15.13 5.10 -7.22
C MET A 180 15.50 6.54 -6.87
N ALA A 181 16.50 7.07 -7.58
CA ALA A 181 17.03 8.43 -7.32
C ALA A 181 16.18 9.56 -7.93
N ASP A 182 15.40 9.25 -8.96
CA ASP A 182 14.67 10.25 -9.76
C ASP A 182 13.14 10.13 -9.61
N ALA A 183 12.66 9.68 -8.45
CA ALA A 183 11.23 9.62 -8.17
C ALA A 183 10.69 11.02 -7.87
N SER A 184 9.54 11.37 -8.44
CA SER A 184 8.77 12.54 -8.02
C SER A 184 7.61 12.09 -7.14
N LEU A 185 7.52 12.63 -5.93
CA LEU A 185 6.44 12.35 -4.98
C LEU A 185 5.41 13.49 -4.93
N SER A 186 5.60 14.56 -5.69
CA SER A 186 4.68 15.70 -5.73
C SER A 186 3.26 15.25 -6.13
N GLY A 187 2.26 15.76 -5.42
CA GLY A 187 0.87 15.35 -5.64
C GLY A 187 0.46 14.00 -5.01
N THR A 188 1.38 13.40 -4.25
CA THR A 188 1.06 12.21 -3.44
C THR A 188 0.18 12.62 -2.25
N LYS A 189 -1.00 12.05 -2.15
CA LYS A 189 -1.91 12.23 -1.01
C LYS A 189 -1.87 11.00 -0.10
N VAL A 190 -1.77 11.24 1.19
CA VAL A 190 -1.81 10.20 2.22
C VAL A 190 -3.04 10.41 3.09
N THR A 191 -3.79 9.35 3.33
CA THR A 191 -5.04 9.37 4.12
C THR A 191 -5.02 8.23 5.14
N LYS A 192 -5.48 8.51 6.35
CA LYS A 192 -5.60 7.49 7.40
C LYS A 192 -6.63 6.43 7.01
N LEU A 193 -6.33 5.18 7.33
CA LEU A 193 -7.23 4.03 7.18
C LEU A 193 -7.77 3.62 8.55
N ASP A 194 -9.08 3.44 8.63
CA ASP A 194 -9.75 2.83 9.78
C ASP A 194 -9.88 1.32 9.50
N LEU A 195 -8.92 0.56 10.02
CA LEU A 195 -8.82 -0.90 9.87
C LEU A 195 -9.11 -1.59 11.19
#